data_67a6c4aab04b6863b671c141a8dfc945
#
_entry.id   67a6c4aab04b6863b671c141a8dfc945
#
_cell.length_a   1.000
_cell.length_b   1.000
_cell.length_c   1.000
_cell.angle_alpha   90.00
_cell.angle_beta   90.00
_cell.angle_gamma   90.00
#
_symmetry.space_group_name_H-M   'P 1'
#
loop_
_entity.id
_entity.type
_entity.pdbx_description
1 polymer ?
#
loop_
_entity_poly.entity_id
_entity_poly.type
_entity_poly.pdbx_seq_one_letter_code
_entity_poly.pdbx_strand_id
1 'polypeptide(L)'
;MKKLLKRGTALTVAAALAASLAACGSSASSSTAVPSAEPASSAAESVPDEGAEVKTPKYIFLFIGDGMSYPQVQSTNYYLSALENGTSMGGDGKILQHEDTLGFVNFPVAGSAQTYDSTSFCPDSASTATSLSTGHKTYSGTINMDETGTVSYETITEKLKKQKNYKIGIISTVNLNHATPAAFYCHQASRSSYYEIGQELIASDFDYFAGGGLLKPTGSDKDKENLYDLAKEAGYTVTMTQAEAENITADTGKCILIDEHLADSSAMAYELDRTDDEWALADYVEKGIECLDNDTGFFMMVEGGKIDWACHANDAASTMADTKALSDAVDKAVEFYNAHPDETLILVTGDHETGGMTIGYAGTNYDTFLQNLDSQKISYAKFDSDYVAAYKENNTSFDDVLADVAELFGLVTEEAAGQAGEDGVTSDSADKHPTGVTSGSLVMTEYELGLLKDAYDLTMTATEDTELTQEQYVQYGSYEPLTVTITHILNNKSGISFTSYSHTGLPVAVFAKGVGQELFEGYYDNTQVYFDLAELTGVA
;
A
#
# COMPACT_ATOMS: atom_id res chain seq x y z
N MET A 1 47.57 -37.76 -10.98
CA MET A 1 48.14 -38.81 -10.11
C MET A 1 47.74 -38.58 -8.67
N LYS A 2 47.07 -39.61 -8.09
CA LYS A 2 46.86 -39.92 -6.64
C LYS A 2 46.21 -38.83 -5.76
N LYS A 3 44.92 -38.91 -5.44
CA LYS A 3 44.24 -39.71 -4.39
C LYS A 3 44.97 -39.72 -3.04
N LEU A 4 44.29 -39.13 -2.00
CA LEU A 4 43.96 -39.83 -0.75
C LEU A 4 43.02 -38.99 0.13
N LEU A 5 41.84 -39.53 0.28
CA LEU A 5 40.96 -39.61 1.45
C LEU A 5 41.61 -39.27 2.83
N LYS A 6 40.86 -38.51 3.65
CA LYS A 6 40.64 -38.86 5.07
C LYS A 6 39.21 -38.53 5.49
N ARG A 7 38.47 -39.60 5.82
CA ARG A 7 37.22 -39.64 6.60
C ARG A 7 37.58 -39.57 8.11
N GLY A 8 36.62 -39.11 8.89
CA GLY A 8 36.58 -39.18 10.35
C GLY A 8 36.51 -37.76 10.94
N THR A 9 35.51 -37.33 11.63
CA THR A 9 34.68 -37.90 12.70
C THR A 9 33.42 -37.05 12.86
N ALA A 10 32.30 -37.57 12.47
CA ALA A 10 31.01 -37.14 12.98
C ALA A 10 30.63 -38.20 14.03
N LEU A 11 30.58 -37.81 15.27
CA LEU A 11 29.79 -38.37 16.38
C LEU A 11 30.31 -37.74 17.67
N THR A 12 29.51 -36.91 18.25
CA THR A 12 29.29 -36.69 19.70
C THR A 12 28.87 -35.24 19.98
N VAL A 13 27.63 -34.85 19.66
CA VAL A 13 26.85 -33.86 20.42
C VAL A 13 25.37 -34.21 20.19
N ALA A 14 24.93 -35.28 20.82
CA ALA A 14 23.52 -35.65 20.93
C ALA A 14 23.30 -36.46 22.21
N ALA A 15 23.64 -35.86 23.36
CA ALA A 15 23.31 -36.42 24.67
C ALA A 15 23.49 -35.38 25.78
N ALA A 16 22.72 -34.29 25.77
CA ALA A 16 22.63 -33.38 26.93
C ALA A 16 21.37 -32.49 26.84
N LEU A 17 20.20 -33.08 26.54
CA LEU A 17 18.89 -32.37 26.67
C LEU A 17 17.77 -33.35 27.01
N ALA A 18 18.01 -34.20 28.01
CA ALA A 18 16.96 -35.09 28.57
C ALA A 18 17.20 -35.35 30.06
N ALA A 19 17.29 -34.29 30.86
CA ALA A 19 17.29 -34.44 32.34
C ALA A 19 16.96 -33.10 33.03
N SER A 20 15.75 -32.59 32.87
CA SER A 20 15.21 -31.56 33.79
C SER A 20 13.67 -31.53 33.76
N LEU A 21 13.03 -32.71 33.89
CA LEU A 21 11.59 -32.83 34.13
C LEU A 21 11.33 -33.99 35.12
N ALA A 22 11.81 -33.84 36.35
CA ALA A 22 11.37 -34.68 37.47
C ALA A 22 11.84 -34.07 38.81
N ALA A 23 11.08 -33.10 39.31
CA ALA A 23 11.04 -32.81 40.76
C ALA A 23 9.93 -31.80 41.06
N CYS A 24 8.70 -32.29 41.24
CA CYS A 24 7.77 -31.76 42.26
C CYS A 24 6.87 -32.90 42.70
N GLY A 25 7.20 -33.42 43.85
CA GLY A 25 6.53 -34.50 44.52
C GLY A 25 5.18 -34.08 45.14
N SER A 26 4.38 -35.04 45.25
CA SER A 26 3.11 -35.19 45.92
C SER A 26 2.98 -34.54 47.28
N SER A 27 1.87 -33.84 47.53
CA SER A 27 1.20 -33.87 48.82
C SER A 27 -0.30 -33.90 48.58
N ALA A 28 -0.92 -34.89 49.19
CA ALA A 28 -2.30 -35.27 49.08
C ALA A 28 -3.24 -34.44 49.99
N SER A 29 -4.50 -34.49 49.57
CA SER A 29 -5.75 -34.41 50.32
C SER A 29 -6.38 -33.04 50.56
N SER A 30 -7.49 -32.79 49.92
CA SER A 30 -8.83 -33.00 50.49
C SER A 30 -9.90 -32.73 49.43
N SER A 31 -10.82 -33.68 49.31
CA SER A 31 -12.00 -33.65 48.47
C SER A 31 -13.01 -32.61 48.97
N THR A 32 -13.35 -31.65 48.12
CA THR A 32 -14.68 -31.03 48.12
C THR A 32 -15.21 -31.09 46.71
N ALA A 33 -16.32 -31.79 46.54
CA ALA A 33 -17.04 -31.92 45.29
C ALA A 33 -17.53 -30.54 44.81
N VAL A 34 -17.11 -30.16 43.62
CA VAL A 34 -17.72 -29.07 42.85
C VAL A 34 -18.82 -29.69 42.00
N PRO A 35 -20.04 -29.13 41.97
CA PRO A 35 -21.12 -29.67 41.14
C PRO A 35 -20.74 -29.55 39.67
N SER A 36 -20.95 -30.65 38.95
CA SER A 36 -20.89 -30.74 37.49
C SER A 36 -21.82 -29.68 36.89
N ALA A 37 -21.25 -28.67 36.25
CA ALA A 37 -22.02 -27.82 35.35
C ALA A 37 -22.27 -28.63 34.07
N GLU A 38 -23.51 -28.83 33.72
CA GLU A 38 -23.93 -29.32 32.40
C GLU A 38 -23.33 -28.40 31.31
N PRO A 39 -22.92 -28.96 30.17
CA PRO A 39 -22.47 -28.12 29.05
C PRO A 39 -23.63 -27.25 28.61
N ALA A 40 -23.42 -25.94 28.62
CA ALA A 40 -24.35 -24.99 28.06
C ALA A 40 -24.65 -25.39 26.60
N SER A 41 -25.94 -25.53 26.35
CA SER A 41 -26.53 -25.75 25.04
C SER A 41 -25.86 -24.85 24.00
N SER A 42 -25.42 -25.49 22.92
CA SER A 42 -24.98 -24.86 21.69
C SER A 42 -25.81 -23.62 21.37
N ALA A 43 -25.12 -22.49 21.14
CA ALA A 43 -25.70 -21.38 20.41
C ALA A 43 -26.27 -21.97 19.11
N ALA A 44 -27.56 -21.76 18.89
CA ALA A 44 -28.19 -22.09 17.63
C ALA A 44 -27.41 -21.35 16.54
N GLU A 45 -26.79 -22.09 15.61
CA GLU A 45 -26.45 -21.59 14.31
C GLU A 45 -27.74 -20.94 13.77
N SER A 46 -27.71 -19.64 13.55
CA SER A 46 -28.75 -18.98 12.80
C SER A 46 -28.62 -19.54 11.37
N VAL A 47 -29.52 -20.48 11.04
CA VAL A 47 -29.74 -20.90 9.66
C VAL A 47 -30.08 -19.61 8.91
N PRO A 48 -29.34 -19.23 7.83
CA PRO A 48 -29.73 -18.11 7.00
C PRO A 48 -31.18 -18.32 6.57
N ASP A 49 -31.96 -17.26 6.60
CA ASP A 49 -33.33 -17.26 6.10
C ASP A 49 -33.27 -17.60 4.59
N GLU A 50 -33.63 -18.85 4.26
CA GLU A 50 -33.70 -19.38 2.88
C GLU A 50 -34.77 -18.65 2.06
N GLY A 51 -34.78 -17.33 2.04
CA GLY A 51 -35.81 -16.56 1.33
C GLY A 51 -35.51 -15.07 1.13
N ALA A 52 -34.45 -14.55 1.67
CA ALA A 52 -34.04 -13.18 1.33
C ALA A 52 -33.41 -13.19 -0.07
N GLU A 53 -34.10 -12.64 -1.05
CA GLU A 53 -33.57 -12.39 -2.37
C GLU A 53 -32.34 -11.48 -2.20
N VAL A 54 -31.14 -12.01 -2.48
CA VAL A 54 -29.90 -11.20 -2.40
C VAL A 54 -30.03 -10.06 -3.40
N LYS A 55 -30.11 -8.83 -2.91
CA LYS A 55 -30.21 -7.65 -3.78
C LYS A 55 -28.91 -7.53 -4.57
N THR A 56 -29.01 -7.31 -5.87
CA THR A 56 -27.85 -6.98 -6.71
C THR A 56 -27.46 -5.52 -6.49
N PRO A 57 -26.20 -5.21 -6.13
CA PRO A 57 -25.75 -3.82 -6.02
C PRO A 57 -25.78 -3.15 -7.42
N LYS A 58 -26.38 -1.98 -7.50
CA LYS A 58 -26.40 -1.13 -8.69
C LYS A 58 -25.09 -0.38 -8.87
N TYR A 59 -24.49 0.02 -7.75
CA TYR A 59 -23.26 0.81 -7.69
C TYR A 59 -22.21 0.05 -6.90
N ILE A 60 -21.07 -0.19 -7.52
CA ILE A 60 -19.97 -0.95 -6.91
C ILE A 60 -18.71 -0.10 -6.95
N PHE A 61 -18.11 0.10 -5.79
CA PHE A 61 -16.80 0.69 -5.62
C PHE A 61 -15.83 -0.37 -5.11
N LEU A 62 -14.69 -0.53 -5.77
CA LEU A 62 -13.59 -1.38 -5.34
C LEU A 62 -12.34 -0.52 -5.19
N PHE A 63 -11.93 -0.26 -3.96
CA PHE A 63 -10.71 0.45 -3.64
C PHE A 63 -9.59 -0.56 -3.37
N ILE A 64 -8.45 -0.36 -4.02
CA ILE A 64 -7.24 -1.18 -3.85
C ILE A 64 -6.09 -0.27 -3.43
N GLY A 65 -5.60 -0.45 -2.20
CA GLY A 65 -4.30 0.09 -1.82
C GLY A 65 -3.23 -0.89 -2.27
N ASP A 66 -2.47 -0.55 -3.32
CA ASP A 66 -1.36 -1.39 -3.77
C ASP A 66 -0.31 -1.48 -2.67
N GLY A 67 0.12 -2.69 -2.33
CA GLY A 67 1.05 -2.94 -1.23
C GLY A 67 0.47 -2.73 0.19
N MET A 68 -0.83 -2.45 0.33
CA MET A 68 -1.50 -2.12 1.58
C MET A 68 -2.05 -3.36 2.29
N SER A 69 -1.38 -3.78 3.34
CA SER A 69 -1.88 -4.82 4.25
C SER A 69 -2.20 -4.23 5.63
N TYR A 70 -2.41 -5.10 6.62
CA TYR A 70 -2.67 -4.70 8.00
C TYR A 70 -1.63 -3.74 8.60
N PRO A 71 -0.30 -3.91 8.37
CA PRO A 71 0.68 -2.97 8.91
C PRO A 71 0.48 -1.54 8.40
N GLN A 72 0.25 -1.34 7.11
CA GLN A 72 0.05 -0.02 6.50
C GLN A 72 -1.21 0.65 7.04
N VAL A 73 -2.35 -0.08 7.07
CA VAL A 73 -3.61 0.39 7.63
C VAL A 73 -3.46 0.76 9.11
N GLN A 74 -2.87 -0.13 9.92
CA GLN A 74 -2.79 0.08 11.37
C GLN A 74 -1.79 1.16 11.74
N SER A 75 -0.65 1.25 11.02
CA SER A 75 0.34 2.30 11.24
C SER A 75 -0.25 3.67 10.95
N THR A 76 -1.02 3.80 9.87
CA THR A 76 -1.70 5.04 9.50
C THR A 76 -2.74 5.44 10.56
N ASN A 77 -3.56 4.50 11.03
CA ASN A 77 -4.51 4.77 12.13
C ASN A 77 -3.80 5.28 13.38
N TYR A 78 -2.70 4.64 13.78
CA TYR A 78 -1.96 5.06 14.97
C TYR A 78 -1.25 6.40 14.76
N TYR A 79 -0.74 6.66 13.56
CA TYR A 79 -0.12 7.93 13.21
C TYR A 79 -1.11 9.08 13.30
N LEU A 80 -2.27 8.96 12.67
CA LEU A 80 -3.34 9.98 12.70
C LEU A 80 -3.80 10.24 14.14
N SER A 81 -4.03 9.18 14.92
CA SER A 81 -4.39 9.32 16.33
C SER A 81 -3.27 9.95 17.17
N ALA A 82 -2.00 9.68 16.85
CA ALA A 82 -0.87 10.29 17.56
C ALA A 82 -0.73 11.78 17.26
N LEU A 83 -1.07 12.22 16.05
CA LEU A 83 -1.10 13.64 15.69
C LEU A 83 -2.17 14.40 16.48
N GLU A 84 -3.37 13.83 16.61
CA GLU A 84 -4.49 14.47 17.32
C GLU A 84 -4.34 14.41 18.86
N ASN A 85 -3.93 13.27 19.39
CA ASN A 85 -3.98 12.98 20.82
C ASN A 85 -2.61 13.01 21.51
N GLY A 86 -1.53 13.26 20.76
CA GLY A 86 -0.17 13.19 21.26
C GLY A 86 0.37 11.75 21.28
N THR A 87 1.47 11.55 21.99
CA THR A 87 2.21 10.28 21.96
C THR A 87 1.43 9.09 22.51
N SER A 88 1.76 7.90 22.04
CA SER A 88 1.27 6.61 22.57
C SER A 88 1.61 6.35 24.04
N MET A 89 2.44 7.18 24.65
CA MET A 89 3.03 7.01 25.99
C MET A 89 2.15 7.49 27.15
N GLY A 90 0.87 7.48 27.03
CA GLY A 90 0.09 7.64 28.23
C GLY A 90 -0.53 8.98 28.42
N GLY A 91 -1.34 9.31 27.51
CA GLY A 91 -2.45 10.19 27.81
C GLY A 91 -3.47 9.49 28.73
N ASP A 92 -4.59 10.05 28.87
CA ASP A 92 -5.75 9.63 29.67
C ASP A 92 -6.47 8.36 29.15
N GLY A 93 -5.80 7.51 28.38
CA GLY A 93 -6.35 6.28 27.79
C GLY A 93 -7.10 6.48 26.49
N LYS A 94 -6.96 7.63 25.83
CA LYS A 94 -7.62 7.96 24.57
C LYS A 94 -6.66 7.96 23.36
N ILE A 95 -5.76 6.98 23.32
CA ILE A 95 -4.74 6.90 22.26
C ILE A 95 -5.38 6.75 20.88
N LEU A 96 -6.44 5.95 20.77
CA LEU A 96 -7.12 5.71 19.51
C LEU A 96 -8.59 6.18 19.62
N GLN A 97 -8.93 7.22 18.89
CA GLN A 97 -10.31 7.70 18.75
C GLN A 97 -10.84 7.30 17.38
N HIS A 98 -12.07 6.83 17.30
CA HIS A 98 -12.67 6.43 16.01
C HIS A 98 -12.81 7.58 15.01
N GLU A 99 -12.91 8.81 15.51
CA GLU A 99 -13.07 10.02 14.70
C GLU A 99 -11.77 10.42 13.98
N ASP A 100 -10.61 9.91 14.46
CA ASP A 100 -9.28 10.27 13.98
C ASP A 100 -8.62 9.14 13.19
N THR A 101 -9.39 8.13 12.76
CA THR A 101 -8.90 6.96 12.03
C THR A 101 -9.39 6.95 10.58
N LEU A 102 -8.80 6.05 9.79
CA LEU A 102 -9.28 5.79 8.43
C LEU A 102 -10.75 5.34 8.47
N GLY A 103 -11.63 6.02 7.72
CA GLY A 103 -13.07 5.81 7.80
C GLY A 103 -13.49 4.37 7.51
N PHE A 104 -12.84 3.72 6.57
CA PHE A 104 -13.18 2.37 6.12
C PHE A 104 -12.89 1.25 7.14
N VAL A 105 -12.00 1.46 8.12
CA VAL A 105 -11.76 0.43 9.16
C VAL A 105 -12.99 0.22 10.06
N ASN A 106 -13.94 1.14 10.03
CA ASN A 106 -15.19 1.07 10.75
C ASN A 106 -16.35 0.46 9.91
N PHE A 107 -16.07 -0.09 8.75
CA PHE A 107 -17.07 -0.76 7.93
C PHE A 107 -17.64 -1.99 8.66
N PRO A 108 -18.92 -2.34 8.44
CA PRO A 108 -19.59 -3.40 9.19
C PRO A 108 -18.94 -4.78 9.04
N VAL A 109 -18.26 -5.02 7.93
CA VAL A 109 -17.63 -6.30 7.60
C VAL A 109 -16.15 -6.12 7.37
N ALA A 110 -15.37 -7.03 7.96
CA ALA A 110 -13.95 -7.17 7.74
C ALA A 110 -13.59 -8.63 7.50
N GLY A 111 -13.01 -8.91 6.34
CA GLY A 111 -12.42 -10.19 5.95
C GLY A 111 -10.91 -10.10 5.82
N SER A 112 -10.32 -11.20 5.40
CA SER A 112 -8.88 -11.32 5.16
C SER A 112 -8.61 -12.22 3.96
N ALA A 113 -7.77 -11.77 3.03
CA ALA A 113 -7.45 -12.52 1.83
C ALA A 113 -5.97 -12.91 1.74
N GLN A 114 -5.70 -14.15 1.33
CA GLN A 114 -4.37 -14.63 0.96
C GLN A 114 -4.05 -14.14 -0.45
N THR A 115 -2.80 -13.72 -0.68
CA THR A 115 -2.41 -12.99 -1.88
C THR A 115 -1.47 -13.75 -2.83
N TYR A 116 -0.94 -14.92 -2.45
CA TYR A 116 0.02 -15.69 -3.27
C TYR A 116 -0.42 -15.84 -4.73
N ASP A 117 0.55 -16.00 -5.62
CA ASP A 117 0.33 -16.32 -7.03
C ASP A 117 0.84 -17.73 -7.41
N SER A 118 0.75 -18.11 -8.69
CA SER A 118 1.20 -19.44 -9.15
C SER A 118 2.71 -19.66 -9.07
N THR A 119 3.50 -18.61 -8.80
CA THR A 119 4.98 -18.69 -8.77
C THR A 119 5.60 -18.32 -7.43
N SER A 120 4.89 -17.53 -6.60
CA SER A 120 5.45 -16.92 -5.40
C SER A 120 4.46 -16.82 -4.26
N PHE A 121 4.95 -16.94 -3.02
CA PHE A 121 4.22 -16.53 -1.82
C PHE A 121 4.31 -15.01 -1.57
N CYS A 122 5.20 -14.31 -2.29
CA CYS A 122 5.32 -12.86 -2.32
C CYS A 122 5.01 -12.40 -3.75
N PRO A 123 3.72 -12.30 -4.11
CA PRO A 123 3.28 -12.10 -5.49
C PRO A 123 3.55 -10.67 -5.97
N ASP A 124 3.37 -10.42 -7.26
CA ASP A 124 3.37 -9.07 -7.81
C ASP A 124 1.95 -8.54 -8.09
N SER A 125 1.83 -7.22 -8.31
CA SER A 125 0.54 -6.56 -8.54
C SER A 125 -0.19 -7.09 -9.77
N ALA A 126 0.52 -7.56 -10.82
CA ALA A 126 -0.12 -8.10 -12.02
C ALA A 126 -0.91 -9.39 -11.71
N SER A 127 -0.30 -10.31 -10.99
CA SER A 127 -0.91 -11.59 -10.62
C SER A 127 -1.98 -11.45 -9.55
N THR A 128 -1.79 -10.55 -8.58
CA THR A 128 -2.79 -10.31 -7.51
C THR A 128 -4.02 -9.58 -8.03
N ALA A 129 -3.86 -8.53 -8.83
CA ALA A 129 -4.99 -7.85 -9.46
C ALA A 129 -5.71 -8.76 -10.48
N THR A 130 -4.99 -9.66 -11.19
CA THR A 130 -5.61 -10.72 -11.98
C THR A 130 -6.52 -11.61 -11.12
N SER A 131 -6.07 -11.98 -9.91
CA SER A 131 -6.89 -12.78 -8.99
C SER A 131 -8.17 -12.05 -8.58
N LEU A 132 -8.07 -10.74 -8.27
CA LEU A 132 -9.21 -9.89 -7.87
C LEU A 132 -10.19 -9.63 -9.02
N SER A 133 -9.69 -9.51 -10.26
CA SER A 133 -10.49 -9.12 -11.42
C SER A 133 -11.09 -10.30 -12.21
N THR A 134 -10.50 -11.51 -12.09
CA THR A 134 -10.89 -12.68 -12.92
C THR A 134 -11.20 -13.95 -12.13
N GLY A 135 -10.80 -14.00 -10.84
CA GLY A 135 -10.93 -15.21 -10.03
C GLY A 135 -9.89 -16.30 -10.37
N HIS A 136 -8.84 -15.96 -11.09
CA HIS A 136 -7.77 -16.90 -11.48
C HIS A 136 -6.42 -16.52 -10.93
N LYS A 137 -5.63 -17.53 -10.53
CA LYS A 137 -4.19 -17.36 -10.28
C LYS A 137 -3.42 -17.41 -11.59
N THR A 138 -2.34 -16.64 -11.67
CA THR A 138 -1.42 -16.64 -12.81
C THR A 138 0.02 -16.46 -12.34
N TYR A 139 0.98 -16.37 -13.25
CA TYR A 139 2.38 -16.11 -12.93
C TYR A 139 2.62 -14.62 -12.64
N SER A 140 3.56 -14.34 -11.73
CA SER A 140 4.06 -12.99 -11.52
C SER A 140 4.39 -12.30 -12.85
N GLY A 141 3.94 -11.06 -13.01
CA GLY A 141 4.13 -10.26 -14.22
C GLY A 141 3.12 -10.49 -15.34
N THR A 142 2.18 -11.43 -15.20
CA THR A 142 1.15 -11.74 -16.19
C THR A 142 -0.18 -11.08 -15.80
N ILE A 143 -0.85 -10.46 -16.77
CA ILE A 143 -2.14 -9.78 -16.57
C ILE A 143 -3.25 -10.55 -17.29
N ASN A 144 -4.22 -11.08 -16.54
CA ASN A 144 -5.45 -11.72 -17.02
C ASN A 144 -5.26 -12.79 -18.10
N MET A 145 -4.16 -13.51 -18.00
CA MET A 145 -3.88 -14.65 -18.88
C MET A 145 -3.47 -15.87 -18.05
N ASP A 146 -3.61 -17.04 -18.67
CA ASP A 146 -3.14 -18.28 -18.07
C ASP A 146 -1.62 -18.31 -17.94
N GLU A 147 -1.11 -19.30 -17.24
CA GLU A 147 0.32 -19.47 -16.98
C GLU A 147 1.18 -19.65 -18.24
N THR A 148 0.54 -19.94 -19.38
CA THR A 148 1.22 -20.05 -20.68
C THR A 148 1.21 -18.75 -21.48
N GLY A 149 0.45 -17.72 -21.02
CA GLY A 149 0.26 -16.45 -21.72
C GLY A 149 -0.51 -16.61 -23.04
N THR A 150 -1.37 -17.64 -23.16
CA THR A 150 -2.10 -17.94 -24.39
C THR A 150 -3.62 -17.92 -24.26
N VAL A 151 -4.15 -18.05 -23.05
CA VAL A 151 -5.58 -18.02 -22.78
C VAL A 151 -5.90 -16.80 -21.91
N SER A 152 -6.75 -15.91 -22.42
CA SER A 152 -7.21 -14.74 -21.66
C SER A 152 -8.36 -15.10 -20.73
N TYR A 153 -8.40 -14.48 -19.55
CA TYR A 153 -9.47 -14.59 -18.57
C TYR A 153 -10.36 -13.33 -18.62
N GLU A 154 -11.63 -13.47 -18.91
CA GLU A 154 -12.58 -12.34 -18.96
C GLU A 154 -12.74 -11.73 -17.55
N THR A 155 -12.58 -10.41 -17.45
CA THR A 155 -12.61 -9.69 -16.18
C THR A 155 -14.03 -9.43 -15.68
N ILE A 156 -14.18 -9.15 -14.39
CA ILE A 156 -15.48 -8.75 -13.79
C ILE A 156 -16.02 -7.49 -14.47
N THR A 157 -15.16 -6.53 -14.80
CA THR A 157 -15.53 -5.27 -15.48
C THR A 157 -16.04 -5.48 -16.89
N GLU A 158 -15.37 -6.34 -17.67
CA GLU A 158 -15.85 -6.72 -19.00
C GLU A 158 -17.21 -7.42 -18.96
N LYS A 159 -17.39 -8.35 -17.98
CA LYS A 159 -18.67 -9.04 -17.77
C LYS A 159 -19.78 -8.08 -17.36
N LEU A 160 -19.50 -7.16 -16.44
CA LEU A 160 -20.47 -6.15 -16.01
C LEU A 160 -20.87 -5.23 -17.16
N LYS A 161 -19.92 -4.73 -17.93
CA LYS A 161 -20.20 -3.92 -19.11
C LYS A 161 -21.04 -4.68 -20.15
N LYS A 162 -20.62 -5.89 -20.47
CA LYS A 162 -21.24 -6.72 -21.53
C LYS A 162 -22.60 -7.28 -21.14
N GLN A 163 -22.76 -7.78 -19.90
CA GLN A 163 -23.95 -8.52 -19.47
C GLN A 163 -24.97 -7.63 -18.73
N LYS A 164 -24.51 -6.57 -18.07
CA LYS A 164 -25.34 -5.67 -17.24
C LYS A 164 -25.44 -4.26 -17.81
N ASN A 165 -24.60 -3.92 -18.80
CA ASN A 165 -24.50 -2.56 -19.36
C ASN A 165 -24.14 -1.51 -18.28
N TYR A 166 -23.31 -1.92 -17.31
CA TYR A 166 -22.76 -0.98 -16.33
C TYR A 166 -21.77 -0.04 -17.01
N LYS A 167 -21.73 1.20 -16.56
CA LYS A 167 -20.60 2.08 -16.83
C LYS A 167 -19.39 1.62 -16.01
N ILE A 168 -18.19 1.75 -16.56
CA ILE A 168 -16.96 1.32 -15.92
C ILE A 168 -16.01 2.51 -15.76
N GLY A 169 -15.53 2.71 -14.52
CA GLY A 169 -14.51 3.68 -14.17
C GLY A 169 -13.27 3.01 -13.61
N ILE A 170 -12.10 3.47 -14.02
CA ILE A 170 -10.78 3.04 -13.53
C ILE A 170 -9.96 4.28 -13.14
N ILE A 171 -9.55 4.36 -11.90
CA ILE A 171 -8.81 5.49 -11.34
C ILE A 171 -7.54 4.95 -10.67
N SER A 172 -6.41 5.63 -10.85
CA SER A 172 -5.17 5.23 -10.20
C SER A 172 -4.23 6.41 -9.95
N THR A 173 -3.54 6.40 -8.82
CA THR A 173 -2.46 7.36 -8.55
C THR A 173 -1.16 7.03 -9.29
N VAL A 174 -0.97 5.80 -9.77
CA VAL A 174 0.12 5.44 -10.68
C VAL A 174 -0.31 5.56 -12.15
N ASN A 175 0.57 5.26 -13.10
CA ASN A 175 0.18 5.35 -14.51
C ASN A 175 -0.97 4.39 -14.84
N LEU A 176 -1.95 4.86 -15.63
CA LEU A 176 -3.17 4.11 -15.94
C LEU A 176 -2.93 2.78 -16.67
N ASN A 177 -1.78 2.61 -17.30
CA ASN A 177 -1.35 1.35 -17.90
C ASN A 177 -0.35 0.57 -17.02
N HIS A 178 -0.33 0.83 -15.69
CA HIS A 178 0.31 -0.02 -14.70
C HIS A 178 -0.48 -1.32 -14.50
N ALA A 179 0.14 -2.30 -13.85
CA ALA A 179 -0.40 -3.66 -13.77
C ALA A 179 -1.76 -3.75 -13.09
N THR A 180 -1.96 -3.07 -11.96
CA THR A 180 -3.19 -3.15 -11.17
C THR A 180 -4.41 -2.57 -11.89
N PRO A 181 -4.39 -1.31 -12.39
CA PRO A 181 -5.52 -0.83 -13.17
C PRO A 181 -5.71 -1.61 -14.46
N ALA A 182 -4.60 -2.04 -15.12
CA ALA A 182 -4.63 -2.82 -16.34
C ALA A 182 -5.35 -4.17 -16.18
N ALA A 183 -5.25 -4.80 -15.01
CA ALA A 183 -5.94 -6.07 -14.74
C ALA A 183 -7.47 -5.97 -14.74
N PHE A 184 -8.03 -4.78 -14.85
CA PHE A 184 -9.48 -4.60 -15.00
C PHE A 184 -9.92 -4.37 -16.44
N TYR A 185 -9.00 -4.29 -17.44
CA TYR A 185 -9.37 -4.02 -18.83
C TYR A 185 -8.46 -4.67 -19.89
N CYS A 186 -7.35 -5.30 -19.51
CA CYS A 186 -6.41 -5.81 -20.51
C CYS A 186 -5.93 -7.25 -20.24
N HIS A 187 -5.30 -7.88 -21.26
CA HIS A 187 -4.86 -9.26 -21.27
C HIS A 187 -3.47 -9.35 -21.88
N GLN A 188 -2.43 -9.22 -21.04
CA GLN A 188 -1.06 -9.23 -21.51
C GLN A 188 -0.21 -10.26 -20.77
N ALA A 189 0.62 -11.01 -21.51
CA ALA A 189 1.57 -11.95 -20.93
C ALA A 189 2.69 -11.26 -20.13
N SER A 190 2.81 -9.94 -20.25
CA SER A 190 3.81 -9.15 -19.51
C SER A 190 3.27 -7.79 -19.13
N ARG A 191 3.35 -7.44 -17.84
CA ARG A 191 3.04 -6.11 -17.31
C ARG A 191 3.93 -4.99 -17.88
N SER A 192 5.04 -5.34 -18.51
CA SER A 192 5.95 -4.38 -19.15
C SER A 192 5.51 -3.98 -20.56
N SER A 193 4.45 -4.56 -21.11
CA SER A 193 3.88 -4.24 -22.43
C SER A 193 3.06 -2.96 -22.40
N TYR A 194 3.61 -1.88 -21.85
CA TYR A 194 2.88 -0.63 -21.56
C TYR A 194 2.11 -0.05 -22.74
N TYR A 195 2.68 -0.12 -23.96
CA TYR A 195 2.02 0.41 -25.14
C TYR A 195 0.80 -0.45 -25.53
N GLU A 196 0.96 -1.76 -25.53
CA GLU A 196 -0.09 -2.73 -25.83
C GLU A 196 -1.21 -2.66 -24.78
N ILE A 197 -0.86 -2.52 -23.49
CA ILE A 197 -1.82 -2.27 -22.39
C ILE A 197 -2.63 -1.00 -22.67
N GLY A 198 -1.95 0.09 -23.07
CA GLY A 198 -2.64 1.35 -23.44
C GLY A 198 -3.53 1.23 -24.65
N GLN A 199 -3.20 0.37 -25.62
CA GLN A 199 -4.11 0.06 -26.74
C GLN A 199 -5.36 -0.70 -26.26
N GLU A 200 -5.23 -1.62 -25.31
CA GLU A 200 -6.37 -2.36 -24.74
C GLU A 200 -7.23 -1.45 -23.83
N LEU A 201 -6.63 -0.46 -23.12
CA LEU A 201 -7.39 0.58 -22.43
C LEU A 201 -8.36 1.28 -23.40
N ILE A 202 -7.87 1.72 -24.56
CA ILE A 202 -8.68 2.39 -25.57
C ILE A 202 -9.75 1.43 -26.14
N ALA A 203 -9.36 0.17 -26.39
CA ALA A 203 -10.25 -0.84 -26.97
C ALA A 203 -11.32 -1.35 -25.98
N SER A 204 -11.13 -1.19 -24.66
CA SER A 204 -12.09 -1.59 -23.62
C SER A 204 -13.43 -0.87 -23.75
N ASP A 205 -13.42 0.31 -24.36
CA ASP A 205 -14.59 1.18 -24.48
C ASP A 205 -15.22 1.53 -23.12
N PHE A 206 -14.42 1.54 -22.03
CA PHE A 206 -14.87 1.93 -20.71
C PHE A 206 -15.15 3.44 -20.63
N ASP A 207 -15.91 3.85 -19.62
CA ASP A 207 -16.56 5.15 -19.63
C ASP A 207 -15.70 6.24 -18.98
N TYR A 208 -14.84 5.89 -18.01
CA TYR A 208 -14.05 6.85 -17.24
C TYR A 208 -12.68 6.26 -16.86
N PHE A 209 -11.61 6.97 -17.20
CA PHE A 209 -10.27 6.71 -16.72
C PHE A 209 -9.72 8.00 -16.13
N ALA A 210 -9.04 7.94 -14.96
CA ALA A 210 -8.52 9.16 -14.35
C ALA A 210 -7.31 8.93 -13.43
N GLY A 211 -6.55 10.00 -13.20
CA GLY A 211 -5.38 10.04 -12.34
C GLY A 211 -4.08 10.11 -13.12
N GLY A 212 -3.19 9.15 -12.95
CA GLY A 212 -1.89 9.14 -13.63
C GLY A 212 -2.01 9.08 -15.16
N GLY A 213 -0.90 9.35 -15.83
CA GLY A 213 -0.81 9.32 -17.30
C GLY A 213 -0.62 7.91 -17.86
N LEU A 214 -0.26 7.85 -19.15
CA LEU A 214 0.16 6.61 -19.79
C LEU A 214 1.69 6.56 -19.88
N LEU A 215 2.29 5.50 -19.37
CA LEU A 215 3.72 5.27 -19.51
C LEU A 215 4.03 4.79 -20.94
N LYS A 216 5.07 5.35 -21.56
CA LYS A 216 5.50 5.06 -22.95
C LYS A 216 4.37 5.20 -24.00
N PRO A 217 3.65 6.31 -24.04
CA PRO A 217 2.49 6.47 -24.92
C PRO A 217 2.81 6.41 -26.42
N THR A 218 4.07 6.48 -26.81
CA THR A 218 4.56 6.33 -28.20
C THR A 218 5.44 5.09 -28.38
N GLY A 219 5.35 4.12 -27.46
CA GLY A 219 6.21 2.94 -27.43
C GLY A 219 7.59 3.21 -26.81
N SER A 220 8.33 2.14 -26.50
CA SER A 220 9.66 2.26 -25.87
C SER A 220 10.67 2.98 -26.77
N ASP A 221 10.62 2.77 -28.08
CA ASP A 221 11.50 3.40 -29.06
C ASP A 221 10.96 4.75 -29.59
N LYS A 222 9.81 5.20 -29.06
CA LYS A 222 9.13 6.45 -29.44
C LYS A 222 8.77 6.52 -30.94
N ASP A 223 8.49 5.39 -31.55
CA ASP A 223 8.24 5.21 -33.00
C ASP A 223 6.79 4.80 -33.31
N LYS A 224 5.96 4.63 -32.27
CA LYS A 224 4.55 4.28 -32.41
C LYS A 224 3.66 5.54 -32.36
N GLU A 225 2.44 5.41 -32.86
CA GLU A 225 1.41 6.44 -32.77
C GLU A 225 1.08 6.75 -31.31
N ASN A 226 0.80 8.01 -30.99
CA ASN A 226 0.56 8.44 -29.62
C ASN A 226 -0.80 7.89 -29.13
N LEU A 227 -0.79 7.16 -28.02
CA LEU A 227 -1.99 6.56 -27.43
C LEU A 227 -3.08 7.59 -27.11
N TYR A 228 -2.72 8.82 -26.72
CA TYR A 228 -3.71 9.86 -26.45
C TYR A 228 -4.42 10.34 -27.73
N ASP A 229 -3.73 10.35 -28.87
CA ASP A 229 -4.35 10.67 -30.16
C ASP A 229 -5.26 9.53 -30.60
N LEU A 230 -4.82 8.28 -30.46
CA LEU A 230 -5.64 7.10 -30.71
C LEU A 230 -6.91 7.08 -29.82
N ALA A 231 -6.79 7.48 -28.54
CA ALA A 231 -7.95 7.58 -27.65
C ALA A 231 -8.97 8.63 -28.13
N LYS A 232 -8.48 9.80 -28.57
CA LYS A 232 -9.35 10.83 -29.18
C LYS A 232 -10.03 10.34 -30.45
N GLU A 233 -9.32 9.62 -31.31
CA GLU A 233 -9.89 8.99 -32.53
C GLU A 233 -10.94 7.93 -32.20
N ALA A 234 -10.77 7.20 -31.08
CA ALA A 234 -11.74 6.23 -30.55
C ALA A 234 -12.94 6.89 -29.83
N GLY A 235 -12.98 8.21 -29.77
CA GLY A 235 -14.10 8.99 -29.21
C GLY A 235 -13.99 9.32 -27.73
N TYR A 236 -12.81 9.17 -27.12
CA TYR A 236 -12.57 9.68 -25.77
C TYR A 236 -12.33 11.19 -25.77
N THR A 237 -12.89 11.88 -24.78
CA THR A 237 -12.44 13.22 -24.39
C THR A 237 -11.23 13.04 -23.48
N VAL A 238 -10.07 13.58 -23.87
CA VAL A 238 -8.82 13.48 -23.10
C VAL A 238 -8.47 14.85 -22.56
N THR A 239 -8.35 14.99 -21.25
CA THR A 239 -7.91 16.21 -20.56
C THR A 239 -6.52 16.01 -19.98
N MET A 240 -5.71 17.09 -19.97
CA MET A 240 -4.35 17.11 -19.47
C MET A 240 -4.14 18.24 -18.44
N THR A 241 -5.21 18.96 -18.11
CA THR A 241 -5.20 20.02 -17.12
C THR A 241 -6.42 19.92 -16.23
N GLN A 242 -6.27 20.35 -14.98
CA GLN A 242 -7.36 20.41 -14.01
C GLN A 242 -8.53 21.27 -14.53
N ALA A 243 -8.22 22.41 -15.13
CA ALA A 243 -9.24 23.31 -15.69
C ALA A 243 -10.06 22.66 -16.84
N GLU A 244 -9.48 21.74 -17.60
CA GLU A 244 -10.21 20.96 -18.61
C GLU A 244 -11.06 19.87 -17.93
N ALA A 245 -10.50 19.19 -16.92
CA ALA A 245 -11.18 18.14 -16.15
C ALA A 245 -12.41 18.67 -15.40
N GLU A 246 -12.37 19.88 -14.87
CA GLU A 246 -13.51 20.56 -14.22
C GLU A 246 -14.73 20.67 -15.14
N ASN A 247 -14.54 20.80 -16.45
CA ASN A 247 -15.62 20.92 -17.42
C ASN A 247 -16.20 19.56 -17.88
N ILE A 248 -15.66 18.44 -17.45
CA ILE A 248 -16.19 17.11 -17.74
C ILE A 248 -17.45 16.88 -16.90
N THR A 249 -18.49 16.32 -17.54
CA THR A 249 -19.80 16.04 -16.92
C THR A 249 -20.33 14.69 -17.43
N ALA A 250 -21.44 14.23 -16.87
CA ALA A 250 -22.14 13.02 -17.31
C ALA A 250 -22.47 13.01 -18.82
N ASP A 251 -22.66 14.18 -19.43
CA ASP A 251 -22.99 14.33 -20.86
C ASP A 251 -21.76 14.28 -21.78
N THR A 252 -20.55 14.31 -21.23
CA THR A 252 -19.30 14.28 -22.01
C THR A 252 -19.10 12.95 -22.73
N GLY A 253 -19.66 11.86 -22.19
CA GLY A 253 -19.43 10.50 -22.67
C GLY A 253 -18.12 9.93 -22.14
N LYS A 254 -17.42 9.11 -22.94
CA LYS A 254 -16.16 8.48 -22.51
C LYS A 254 -15.05 9.52 -22.35
N CYS A 255 -14.31 9.43 -21.24
CA CYS A 255 -13.24 10.38 -20.97
C CYS A 255 -12.02 9.75 -20.28
N ILE A 256 -10.87 10.38 -20.47
CA ILE A 256 -9.59 10.07 -19.82
C ILE A 256 -9.07 11.37 -19.23
N LEU A 257 -9.01 11.47 -17.91
CA LEU A 257 -8.57 12.65 -17.18
C LEU A 257 -7.17 12.38 -16.62
N ILE A 258 -6.18 13.02 -17.20
CA ILE A 258 -4.79 12.90 -16.78
C ILE A 258 -4.45 14.05 -15.84
N ASP A 259 -3.81 13.73 -14.72
CA ASP A 259 -3.31 14.71 -13.77
C ASP A 259 -2.35 15.71 -14.44
N GLU A 260 -2.50 16.99 -14.10
CA GLU A 260 -1.68 18.06 -14.67
C GLU A 260 -0.23 18.00 -14.17
N HIS A 261 -0.01 17.52 -12.95
CA HIS A 261 1.25 17.55 -12.22
C HIS A 261 1.85 16.14 -12.06
N LEU A 262 2.07 15.47 -13.20
CA LEU A 262 2.65 14.13 -13.18
C LEU A 262 4.08 14.14 -12.63
N ALA A 263 4.34 13.22 -11.71
CA ALA A 263 5.64 12.92 -11.14
C ALA A 263 6.37 11.79 -11.94
N ASP A 264 7.20 11.04 -11.26
CA ASP A 264 7.94 9.92 -11.81
C ASP A 264 7.03 8.88 -12.49
N SER A 265 7.53 8.26 -13.56
CA SER A 265 6.83 7.19 -14.28
C SER A 265 5.41 7.54 -14.76
N SER A 266 5.12 8.80 -14.99
CA SER A 266 3.78 9.31 -15.34
C SER A 266 2.71 9.03 -14.27
N ALA A 267 3.09 8.92 -13.00
CA ALA A 267 2.20 8.82 -11.86
C ALA A 267 1.81 10.22 -11.33
N MET A 268 0.75 10.30 -10.54
CA MET A 268 0.44 11.48 -9.74
C MET A 268 1.57 11.74 -8.72
N ALA A 269 1.68 12.95 -8.21
CA ALA A 269 2.56 13.25 -7.08
C ALA A 269 2.20 12.38 -5.87
N TYR A 270 3.15 12.15 -4.95
CA TYR A 270 2.81 11.64 -3.61
C TYR A 270 1.95 12.66 -2.88
N GLU A 271 1.05 12.20 -2.04
CA GLU A 271 0.21 13.11 -1.24
C GLU A 271 1.05 14.08 -0.41
N LEU A 272 2.21 13.65 0.07
CA LEU A 272 3.15 14.49 0.82
C LEU A 272 3.78 15.62 -0.03
N ASP A 273 3.83 15.47 -1.34
CA ASP A 273 4.40 16.43 -2.28
C ASP A 273 3.36 17.31 -2.98
N ARG A 274 2.09 16.88 -2.93
CA ARG A 274 0.97 17.59 -3.57
C ARG A 274 0.70 18.93 -2.87
N THR A 275 0.35 19.94 -3.62
CA THR A 275 -0.09 21.23 -3.08
C THR A 275 -1.62 21.29 -2.93
N ASP A 276 -2.12 22.18 -2.07
CA ASP A 276 -3.56 22.27 -1.74
C ASP A 276 -4.46 22.62 -2.94
N ASP A 277 -3.90 23.20 -4.01
CA ASP A 277 -4.62 23.58 -5.23
C ASP A 277 -4.56 22.53 -6.34
N GLU A 278 -3.83 21.44 -6.15
CA GLU A 278 -3.79 20.28 -7.04
C GLU A 278 -4.86 19.24 -6.64
N TRP A 279 -5.47 18.61 -7.62
CA TRP A 279 -6.44 17.55 -7.37
C TRP A 279 -5.81 16.35 -6.66
N ALA A 280 -6.49 15.87 -5.62
CA ALA A 280 -6.19 14.62 -4.93
C ALA A 280 -6.93 13.44 -5.58
N LEU A 281 -6.61 12.21 -5.16
CA LEU A 281 -7.35 11.01 -5.57
C LEU A 281 -8.86 11.13 -5.34
N ALA A 282 -9.26 11.76 -4.24
CA ALA A 282 -10.66 11.99 -3.88
C ALA A 282 -11.42 12.84 -4.92
N ASP A 283 -10.75 13.83 -5.53
CA ASP A 283 -11.36 14.71 -6.53
C ASP A 283 -11.66 13.93 -7.84
N TYR A 284 -10.74 13.03 -8.23
CA TYR A 284 -10.96 12.13 -9.37
C TYR A 284 -12.10 11.13 -9.11
N VAL A 285 -12.25 10.65 -7.87
CA VAL A 285 -13.38 9.79 -7.48
C VAL A 285 -14.69 10.56 -7.52
N GLU A 286 -14.75 11.77 -6.96
CA GLU A 286 -15.94 12.62 -7.00
C GLU A 286 -16.36 12.93 -8.45
N LYS A 287 -15.40 13.29 -9.30
CA LYS A 287 -15.65 13.52 -10.74
C LYS A 287 -16.10 12.23 -11.45
N GLY A 288 -15.52 11.08 -11.09
CA GLY A 288 -15.92 9.78 -11.61
C GLY A 288 -17.37 9.42 -11.25
N ILE A 289 -17.79 9.70 -10.01
CA ILE A 289 -19.18 9.53 -9.58
C ILE A 289 -20.12 10.40 -10.44
N GLU A 290 -19.78 11.69 -10.63
CA GLU A 290 -20.58 12.59 -11.49
C GLU A 290 -20.74 12.03 -12.92
N CYS A 291 -19.68 11.47 -13.50
CA CYS A 291 -19.68 10.96 -14.86
C CYS A 291 -20.39 9.61 -15.03
N LEU A 292 -20.31 8.75 -14.01
CA LEU A 292 -20.74 7.36 -14.07
C LEU A 292 -22.16 7.15 -13.54
N ASP A 293 -22.68 8.02 -12.66
CA ASP A 293 -24.01 7.86 -12.10
C ASP A 293 -25.07 7.80 -13.21
N ASN A 294 -25.92 6.79 -13.14
CA ASN A 294 -26.93 6.51 -14.13
C ASN A 294 -27.97 5.51 -13.62
N ASP A 295 -29.08 5.34 -14.36
CA ASP A 295 -30.18 4.46 -13.97
C ASP A 295 -29.83 2.95 -14.03
N THR A 296 -28.82 2.54 -14.81
CA THR A 296 -28.43 1.13 -14.97
C THR A 296 -27.47 0.68 -13.87
N GLY A 297 -26.49 1.52 -13.54
CA GLY A 297 -25.45 1.28 -12.53
C GLY A 297 -24.02 1.40 -13.08
N PHE A 298 -23.06 1.35 -12.17
CA PHE A 298 -21.65 1.41 -12.52
C PHE A 298 -20.77 0.54 -11.60
N PHE A 299 -19.58 0.24 -12.10
CA PHE A 299 -18.45 -0.29 -11.34
C PHE A 299 -17.29 0.70 -11.43
N MET A 300 -16.74 1.06 -10.29
CA MET A 300 -15.58 1.96 -10.19
C MET A 300 -14.46 1.25 -9.42
N MET A 301 -13.32 1.01 -10.07
CA MET A 301 -12.07 0.61 -9.41
C MET A 301 -11.23 1.83 -9.16
N VAL A 302 -10.70 1.95 -7.94
CA VAL A 302 -9.85 3.06 -7.50
C VAL A 302 -8.60 2.49 -6.86
N GLU A 303 -7.43 2.89 -7.34
CA GLU A 303 -6.17 2.43 -6.82
C GLU A 303 -5.37 3.56 -6.16
N GLY A 304 -4.91 3.28 -4.93
CA GLY A 304 -3.85 4.02 -4.26
C GLY A 304 -2.50 3.36 -4.53
N GLY A 305 -1.99 3.47 -5.75
CA GLY A 305 -0.80 2.74 -6.20
C GLY A 305 0.52 3.27 -5.63
N LYS A 306 0.54 4.53 -5.18
CA LYS A 306 1.73 5.15 -4.59
C LYS A 306 2.05 4.60 -3.19
N ILE A 307 1.12 3.94 -2.52
CA ILE A 307 1.36 3.27 -1.22
C ILE A 307 2.45 2.20 -1.38
N ASP A 308 2.33 1.36 -2.42
CA ASP A 308 3.33 0.33 -2.75
C ASP A 308 4.71 0.93 -3.00
N TRP A 309 4.79 1.95 -3.85
CA TRP A 309 6.07 2.58 -4.18
C TRP A 309 6.76 3.20 -2.96
N ALA A 310 5.99 3.83 -2.07
CA ALA A 310 6.52 4.34 -0.80
C ALA A 310 7.02 3.20 0.11
N CYS A 311 6.27 2.08 0.20
CA CYS A 311 6.68 0.90 0.95
C CYS A 311 7.95 0.25 0.38
N HIS A 312 8.08 0.17 -0.94
CA HIS A 312 9.30 -0.30 -1.61
C HIS A 312 10.53 0.54 -1.23
N ALA A 313 10.39 1.86 -1.15
CA ALA A 313 11.45 2.78 -0.73
C ALA A 313 11.62 2.84 0.80
N ASN A 314 10.81 2.10 1.55
CA ASN A 314 10.74 2.17 3.02
C ASN A 314 10.50 3.60 3.54
N ASP A 315 9.66 4.37 2.87
CA ASP A 315 9.24 5.71 3.25
C ASP A 315 7.91 5.65 4.01
N ALA A 316 7.96 5.57 5.34
CA ALA A 316 6.77 5.41 6.17
C ALA A 316 5.85 6.64 6.13
N ALA A 317 6.39 7.85 6.06
CA ALA A 317 5.60 9.07 6.04
C ALA A 317 4.78 9.17 4.74
N SER A 318 5.41 8.94 3.58
CA SER A 318 4.70 8.89 2.29
C SER A 318 3.69 7.73 2.25
N THR A 319 4.03 6.55 2.80
CA THR A 319 3.09 5.42 2.90
C THR A 319 1.82 5.81 3.65
N MET A 320 1.95 6.50 4.79
CA MET A 320 0.81 6.91 5.62
C MET A 320 0.00 8.03 4.96
N ALA A 321 0.67 8.98 4.31
CA ALA A 321 0.00 10.07 3.59
C ALA A 321 -0.84 9.53 2.43
N ASP A 322 -0.29 8.64 1.59
CA ASP A 322 -1.01 8.04 0.47
C ASP A 322 -2.10 7.04 0.91
N THR A 323 -1.91 6.34 2.04
CA THR A 323 -2.98 5.53 2.66
C THR A 323 -4.13 6.40 3.15
N LYS A 324 -3.84 7.57 3.72
CA LYS A 324 -4.86 8.55 4.12
C LYS A 324 -5.58 9.12 2.89
N ALA A 325 -4.87 9.47 1.82
CA ALA A 325 -5.46 9.94 0.57
C ALA A 325 -6.42 8.91 -0.05
N LEU A 326 -6.08 7.60 0.03
CA LEU A 326 -7.00 6.53 -0.35
C LEU A 326 -8.26 6.53 0.53
N SER A 327 -8.12 6.72 1.85
CA SER A 327 -9.27 6.81 2.76
C SER A 327 -10.18 8.01 2.43
N ASP A 328 -9.59 9.16 2.08
CA ASP A 328 -10.37 10.35 1.68
C ASP A 328 -11.15 10.10 0.38
N ALA A 329 -10.57 9.32 -0.53
CA ALA A 329 -11.28 8.88 -1.73
C ALA A 329 -12.42 7.89 -1.41
N VAL A 330 -12.22 6.98 -0.43
CA VAL A 330 -13.30 6.11 0.07
C VAL A 330 -14.43 6.91 0.69
N ASP A 331 -14.13 8.01 1.39
CA ASP A 331 -15.16 8.85 1.99
C ASP A 331 -16.10 9.47 0.95
N LYS A 332 -15.64 9.75 -0.28
CA LYS A 332 -16.51 10.16 -1.40
C LYS A 332 -17.51 9.07 -1.79
N ALA A 333 -17.06 7.80 -1.80
CA ALA A 333 -17.97 6.66 -2.02
C ALA A 333 -18.95 6.48 -0.85
N VAL A 334 -18.53 6.74 0.39
CA VAL A 334 -19.41 6.71 1.58
C VAL A 334 -20.45 7.83 1.53
N GLU A 335 -20.09 9.02 1.07
CA GLU A 335 -21.04 10.11 0.83
C GLU A 335 -22.11 9.68 -0.20
N PHE A 336 -21.70 9.08 -1.30
CA PHE A 336 -22.61 8.52 -2.30
C PHE A 336 -23.48 7.38 -1.74
N TYR A 337 -22.87 6.45 -0.98
CA TYR A 337 -23.59 5.38 -0.29
C TYR A 337 -24.69 5.92 0.64
N ASN A 338 -24.45 7.00 1.37
CA ASN A 338 -25.43 7.56 2.28
C ASN A 338 -26.70 8.08 1.55
N ALA A 339 -26.59 8.41 0.26
CA ALA A 339 -27.72 8.74 -0.60
C ALA A 339 -28.37 7.49 -1.23
N HIS A 340 -27.62 6.39 -1.40
CA HIS A 340 -28.03 5.15 -2.11
C HIS A 340 -27.71 3.88 -1.30
N PRO A 341 -28.10 3.77 0.00
CA PRO A 341 -27.63 2.70 0.88
C PRO A 341 -28.11 1.29 0.48
N ASP A 342 -29.27 1.21 -0.17
CA ASP A 342 -29.88 -0.05 -0.60
C ASP A 342 -29.41 -0.54 -1.98
N GLU A 343 -28.53 0.19 -2.65
CA GLU A 343 -28.09 -0.05 -4.03
C GLU A 343 -26.58 -0.05 -4.19
N THR A 344 -25.82 0.29 -3.15
CA THR A 344 -24.36 0.50 -3.22
C THR A 344 -23.62 -0.57 -2.42
N LEU A 345 -22.51 -1.05 -2.99
CA LEU A 345 -21.47 -1.85 -2.32
C LEU A 345 -20.14 -1.11 -2.41
N ILE A 346 -19.46 -0.98 -1.28
CA ILE A 346 -18.09 -0.44 -1.19
C ILE A 346 -17.19 -1.53 -0.63
N LEU A 347 -16.11 -1.84 -1.35
CA LEU A 347 -15.04 -2.74 -0.93
C LEU A 347 -13.73 -1.95 -0.85
N VAL A 348 -12.96 -2.19 0.21
CA VAL A 348 -11.61 -1.63 0.38
C VAL A 348 -10.65 -2.76 0.74
N THR A 349 -9.61 -2.97 -0.06
CA THR A 349 -8.63 -4.03 0.15
C THR A 349 -7.24 -3.59 -0.31
N GLY A 350 -6.22 -4.39 0.00
CA GLY A 350 -4.95 -4.38 -0.70
C GLY A 350 -4.91 -5.51 -1.72
N ASP A 351 -3.90 -5.52 -2.54
CA ASP A 351 -3.61 -6.63 -3.46
C ASP A 351 -2.50 -7.55 -2.93
N HIS A 352 -1.49 -7.00 -2.27
CA HIS A 352 -0.44 -7.68 -1.49
C HIS A 352 0.11 -6.74 -0.40
N GLU A 353 1.12 -7.19 0.35
CA GLU A 353 1.89 -6.35 1.26
C GLU A 353 3.26 -6.06 0.66
N THR A 354 3.79 -4.85 0.93
CA THR A 354 5.09 -4.39 0.47
C THR A 354 5.93 -3.85 1.63
N GLY A 355 7.23 -4.16 1.58
CA GLY A 355 8.23 -3.64 2.50
C GLY A 355 8.39 -4.42 3.78
N GLY A 356 7.44 -5.29 4.15
CA GLY A 356 7.45 -5.97 5.44
C GLY A 356 7.40 -4.97 6.60
N MET A 357 6.53 -3.97 6.49
CA MET A 357 6.36 -2.91 7.49
C MET A 357 5.93 -3.48 8.83
N THR A 358 6.46 -2.95 9.92
CA THR A 358 6.04 -3.30 11.28
C THR A 358 5.97 -2.09 12.17
N ILE A 359 4.98 -2.09 13.10
CA ILE A 359 4.93 -1.18 14.23
C ILE A 359 5.74 -1.83 15.34
N GLY A 360 6.84 -1.19 15.72
CA GLY A 360 7.80 -1.68 16.69
C GLY A 360 9.21 -1.78 16.10
N TYR A 361 10.16 -1.25 16.83
CA TYR A 361 11.59 -1.28 16.49
C TYR A 361 12.43 -1.66 17.70
N ALA A 362 13.50 -2.42 17.48
CA ALA A 362 14.35 -2.90 18.57
C ALA A 362 14.97 -1.75 19.40
N GLY A 363 15.24 -0.61 18.79
CA GLY A 363 15.80 0.57 19.45
C GLY A 363 14.81 1.33 20.33
N THR A 364 13.52 1.20 20.10
CA THR A 364 12.46 1.87 20.88
C THR A 364 11.78 0.94 21.88
N ASN A 365 12.14 -0.35 21.96
CA ASN A 365 11.52 -1.37 22.82
C ASN A 365 10.01 -1.52 22.55
N TYR A 366 9.19 -1.07 23.53
CA TYR A 366 7.72 -1.10 23.46
C TYR A 366 7.12 0.26 23.08
N ASP A 367 7.99 1.28 22.92
CA ASP A 367 7.53 2.64 22.68
C ASP A 367 7.45 2.94 21.18
N THR A 368 6.50 3.80 20.81
CA THR A 368 6.38 4.36 19.47
C THR A 368 6.24 5.89 19.58
N PHE A 369 6.75 6.59 18.57
CA PHE A 369 6.77 8.05 18.49
C PHE A 369 6.33 8.48 17.09
N LEU A 370 5.15 7.97 16.65
CA LEU A 370 4.70 8.08 15.26
C LEU A 370 4.55 9.53 14.79
N GLN A 371 4.26 10.46 15.70
CA GLN A 371 4.24 11.89 15.39
C GLN A 371 5.57 12.45 14.84
N ASN A 372 6.70 11.76 15.05
CA ASN A 372 7.98 12.15 14.47
C ASN A 372 7.94 12.12 12.93
N LEU A 373 7.12 11.26 12.34
CA LEU A 373 6.96 11.15 10.89
C LEU A 373 6.38 12.43 10.26
N ASP A 374 5.66 13.25 11.03
CA ASP A 374 5.17 14.57 10.59
C ASP A 374 6.31 15.57 10.30
N SER A 375 7.53 15.26 10.75
CA SER A 375 8.71 16.07 10.44
C SER A 375 9.17 15.91 8.98
N GLN A 376 8.77 14.84 8.30
CA GLN A 376 9.07 14.66 6.87
C GLN A 376 8.14 15.54 6.03
N LYS A 377 8.73 16.36 5.15
CA LYS A 377 8.00 17.36 4.33
C LYS A 377 8.06 17.06 2.83
N ILE A 378 8.70 15.97 2.44
CA ILE A 378 8.96 15.62 1.06
C ILE A 378 9.05 14.10 0.92
N SER A 379 8.53 13.53 -0.18
CA SER A 379 8.71 12.10 -0.46
C SER A 379 10.16 11.77 -0.79
N TYR A 380 10.50 10.47 -0.66
CA TYR A 380 11.79 9.96 -1.09
C TYR A 380 12.07 10.30 -2.56
N ALA A 381 11.08 10.15 -3.44
CA ALA A 381 11.23 10.33 -4.87
C ALA A 381 11.52 11.79 -5.25
N LYS A 382 10.80 12.71 -4.64
CA LYS A 382 11.01 14.14 -4.85
C LYS A 382 12.33 14.61 -4.21
N PHE A 383 12.73 14.06 -3.07
CA PHE A 383 14.02 14.32 -2.48
C PHE A 383 15.17 13.86 -3.40
N ASP A 384 15.03 12.67 -4.01
CA ASP A 384 16.01 12.17 -4.99
C ASP A 384 16.13 13.08 -6.21
N SER A 385 15.00 13.49 -6.78
CA SER A 385 14.97 14.30 -8.00
C SER A 385 15.45 15.74 -7.79
N ASP A 386 15.04 16.38 -6.70
CA ASP A 386 15.24 17.82 -6.51
C ASP A 386 16.53 18.12 -5.70
N TYR A 387 16.86 17.27 -4.72
CA TYR A 387 17.97 17.49 -3.80
C TYR A 387 19.19 16.62 -4.12
N VAL A 388 19.03 15.30 -4.16
CA VAL A 388 20.18 14.40 -4.40
C VAL A 388 20.81 14.63 -5.75
N ALA A 389 20.01 14.84 -6.80
CA ALA A 389 20.51 15.22 -8.12
C ALA A 389 21.33 16.51 -8.06
N ALA A 390 20.84 17.54 -7.36
CA ALA A 390 21.55 18.81 -7.18
C ALA A 390 22.83 18.65 -6.33
N TYR A 391 22.83 17.79 -5.31
CA TYR A 391 24.03 17.51 -4.52
C TYR A 391 25.16 16.94 -5.38
N LYS A 392 24.83 15.98 -6.25
CA LYS A 392 25.78 15.37 -7.18
C LYS A 392 26.32 16.39 -8.19
N GLU A 393 25.44 17.23 -8.74
CA GLU A 393 25.83 18.28 -9.71
C GLU A 393 26.74 19.34 -9.09
N ASN A 394 26.42 19.79 -7.87
CA ASN A 394 27.12 20.88 -7.20
C ASN A 394 28.26 20.41 -6.28
N ASN A 395 28.45 19.12 -6.12
CA ASN A 395 29.38 18.53 -5.14
C ASN A 395 29.15 19.12 -3.72
N THR A 396 27.88 19.15 -3.29
CA THR A 396 27.40 19.73 -2.04
C THR A 396 28.08 19.05 -0.84
N SER A 397 28.49 19.84 0.14
CA SER A 397 29.16 19.29 1.32
C SER A 397 28.19 18.51 2.23
N PHE A 398 28.71 17.57 3.03
CA PHE A 398 27.89 16.82 3.99
C PHE A 398 27.21 17.72 5.01
N ASP A 399 27.87 18.80 5.45
CA ASP A 399 27.32 19.76 6.42
C ASP A 399 26.12 20.53 5.81
N ASP A 400 26.19 20.88 4.51
CA ASP A 400 25.07 21.51 3.82
C ASP A 400 23.90 20.51 3.63
N VAL A 401 24.19 19.25 3.31
CA VAL A 401 23.17 18.18 3.24
C VAL A 401 22.49 17.97 4.59
N LEU A 402 23.23 18.00 5.71
CA LEU A 402 22.65 17.89 7.05
C LEU A 402 21.69 19.05 7.37
N ALA A 403 21.90 20.24 6.81
CA ALA A 403 20.97 21.35 6.98
C ALA A 403 19.63 21.07 6.26
N ASP A 404 19.67 20.55 5.04
CA ASP A 404 18.46 20.16 4.31
C ASP A 404 17.74 18.98 4.97
N VAL A 405 18.50 17.99 5.49
CA VAL A 405 17.95 16.87 6.25
C VAL A 405 17.22 17.34 7.52
N ALA A 406 17.78 18.33 8.20
CA ALA A 406 17.13 18.92 9.38
C ALA A 406 15.85 19.67 9.01
N GLU A 407 15.83 20.40 7.89
CA GLU A 407 14.67 21.16 7.42
C GLU A 407 13.55 20.24 6.92
N LEU A 408 13.91 19.21 6.13
CA LEU A 408 12.95 18.38 5.39
C LEU A 408 12.50 17.12 6.15
N PHE A 409 13.30 16.64 7.10
CA PHE A 409 13.02 15.40 7.85
C PHE A 409 13.08 15.58 9.36
N GLY A 410 13.43 16.78 9.86
CA GLY A 410 13.53 17.07 11.29
C GLY A 410 14.72 16.41 11.99
N LEU A 411 15.56 15.65 11.30
CA LEU A 411 16.70 14.95 11.87
C LEU A 411 17.88 15.92 12.08
N VAL A 412 18.30 16.10 13.32
CA VAL A 412 19.34 17.09 13.69
C VAL A 412 20.55 16.43 14.33
N THR A 413 21.71 17.09 14.27
CA THR A 413 22.90 16.69 15.03
C THR A 413 22.84 17.21 16.46
N GLU A 414 23.61 16.61 17.39
CA GLU A 414 23.73 17.12 18.77
C GLU A 414 24.20 18.59 18.82
N GLU A 415 25.10 18.99 17.91
CA GLU A 415 25.60 20.37 17.84
C GLU A 415 24.49 21.34 17.42
N ALA A 416 23.70 21.00 16.43
CA ALA A 416 22.57 21.82 15.98
C ALA A 416 21.47 21.91 17.03
N ALA A 417 21.15 20.81 17.71
CA ALA A 417 20.17 20.77 18.81
C ALA A 417 20.61 21.66 20.00
N GLY A 418 21.89 21.65 20.35
CA GLY A 418 22.44 22.50 21.40
C GLY A 418 22.43 24.00 21.09
N GLN A 419 22.36 24.39 19.81
CA GLN A 419 22.27 25.79 19.37
C GLN A 419 20.81 26.31 19.32
N ALA A 420 19.82 25.40 19.16
CA ALA A 420 18.41 25.79 19.01
C ALA A 420 17.70 26.17 20.33
N GLY A 421 18.32 25.95 21.50
CA GLY A 421 17.71 26.21 22.81
C GLY A 421 16.67 25.12 23.20
N GLU A 422 16.29 25.09 24.46
CA GLU A 422 15.50 24.01 25.10
C GLU A 422 14.06 23.79 24.58
N ASP A 423 13.66 24.33 23.44
CA ASP A 423 12.33 24.18 22.82
C ASP A 423 12.21 22.93 21.93
N GLY A 424 13.26 22.13 21.79
CA GLY A 424 13.17 20.81 21.15
C GLY A 424 12.32 19.87 22.00
N VAL A 425 11.36 19.18 21.39
CA VAL A 425 10.50 18.18 22.03
C VAL A 425 11.36 17.13 22.74
N THR A 426 11.67 17.38 24.00
CA THR A 426 12.24 16.37 24.88
C THR A 426 11.07 15.56 25.41
N SER A 427 10.85 14.36 24.85
CA SER A 427 10.01 13.40 25.53
C SER A 427 10.65 13.08 26.89
N ASP A 428 9.96 13.42 27.96
CA ASP A 428 10.37 13.14 29.34
C ASP A 428 10.28 11.65 29.72
N SER A 429 10.24 10.74 28.75
CA SER A 429 10.31 9.31 29.00
C SER A 429 11.75 8.91 29.32
N ALA A 430 12.13 9.13 30.57
CA ALA A 430 13.44 8.87 31.08
C ALA A 430 13.74 7.39 31.37
N ASP A 431 13.17 6.47 30.66
CA ASP A 431 13.65 5.09 30.63
C ASP A 431 14.86 5.03 29.69
N LYS A 432 16.00 5.38 30.23
CA LYS A 432 17.27 5.23 29.53
C LYS A 432 17.44 3.76 29.16
N HIS A 433 17.32 3.49 27.87
CA HIS A 433 17.74 2.21 27.33
C HIS A 433 19.16 1.89 27.84
N PRO A 434 19.51 0.64 28.20
CA PRO A 434 20.82 0.27 28.70
C PRO A 434 22.00 0.71 27.82
N THR A 435 21.75 1.05 26.55
CA THR A 435 22.75 1.55 25.59
C THR A 435 22.84 3.08 25.52
N GLY A 436 22.04 3.82 26.30
CA GLY A 436 22.04 5.29 26.27
C GLY A 436 21.29 5.91 25.10
N VAL A 437 20.61 5.11 24.26
CA VAL A 437 19.77 5.61 23.16
C VAL A 437 18.51 6.21 23.76
N THR A 438 18.28 7.50 23.55
CA THR A 438 17.00 8.16 23.85
C THR A 438 16.05 7.88 22.70
N SER A 439 15.08 6.99 22.91
CA SER A 439 14.01 6.75 21.96
C SER A 439 13.12 8.00 21.79
N GLY A 440 12.65 8.26 20.57
CA GLY A 440 11.74 9.37 20.24
C GLY A 440 12.39 10.74 20.03
N SER A 441 13.69 10.88 20.22
CA SER A 441 14.41 12.11 19.89
C SER A 441 14.81 12.13 18.41
N LEU A 442 14.56 13.24 17.72
CA LEU A 442 15.03 13.46 16.34
C LEU A 442 16.52 13.85 16.27
N VAL A 443 17.20 13.98 17.42
CA VAL A 443 18.66 14.16 17.47
C VAL A 443 19.33 12.85 17.07
N MET A 444 20.12 12.87 16.01
CA MET A 444 20.86 11.69 15.56
C MET A 444 21.99 11.33 16.54
N THR A 445 22.12 10.05 16.83
CA THR A 445 23.25 9.50 17.56
C THR A 445 24.52 9.49 16.68
N GLU A 446 25.70 9.36 17.29
CA GLU A 446 26.95 9.18 16.52
C GLU A 446 26.88 7.97 15.55
N TYR A 447 26.17 6.90 15.93
CA TYR A 447 25.97 5.73 15.08
C TYR A 447 25.12 6.07 13.85
N GLU A 448 23.97 6.72 14.02
CA GLU A 448 23.07 7.12 12.94
C GLU A 448 23.74 8.14 12.00
N LEU A 449 24.47 9.11 12.57
CA LEU A 449 25.25 10.07 11.79
C LEU A 449 26.36 9.38 10.98
N GLY A 450 26.98 8.34 11.54
CA GLY A 450 27.95 7.51 10.82
C GLY A 450 27.31 6.77 9.62
N LEU A 451 26.14 6.14 9.81
CA LEU A 451 25.39 5.51 8.73
C LEU A 451 25.04 6.51 7.61
N LEU A 452 24.57 7.69 8.01
CA LEU A 452 24.21 8.74 7.06
C LEU A 452 25.42 9.26 6.29
N LYS A 453 26.58 9.38 6.94
CA LYS A 453 27.83 9.78 6.28
C LYS A 453 28.32 8.72 5.28
N ASP A 454 28.27 7.44 5.63
CA ASP A 454 28.67 6.35 4.73
C ASP A 454 27.74 6.31 3.50
N ALA A 455 26.44 6.51 3.70
CA ALA A 455 25.46 6.59 2.63
C ALA A 455 25.70 7.81 1.73
N TYR A 456 25.95 8.99 2.31
CA TYR A 456 26.31 10.18 1.55
C TYR A 456 27.58 9.96 0.70
N ASP A 457 28.63 9.38 1.27
CA ASP A 457 29.87 9.12 0.53
C ASP A 457 29.64 8.16 -0.64
N LEU A 458 28.79 7.15 -0.47
CA LEU A 458 28.39 6.25 -1.55
C LEU A 458 27.59 7.00 -2.62
N THR A 459 26.56 7.75 -2.22
CA THR A 459 25.72 8.57 -3.10
C THR A 459 26.56 9.52 -3.97
N MET A 460 27.53 10.23 -3.38
CA MET A 460 28.36 11.21 -4.07
C MET A 460 29.43 10.59 -4.98
N THR A 461 29.75 9.32 -4.78
CA THR A 461 30.80 8.62 -5.56
C THR A 461 30.25 7.57 -6.52
N ALA A 462 28.99 7.13 -6.33
CA ALA A 462 28.36 6.14 -7.19
C ALA A 462 28.12 6.69 -8.61
N THR A 463 28.27 5.81 -9.58
CA THR A 463 27.98 6.04 -11.01
C THR A 463 27.00 4.97 -11.49
N GLU A 464 26.47 5.10 -12.70
CA GLU A 464 25.60 4.09 -13.31
C GLU A 464 26.23 2.69 -13.38
N ASP A 465 27.59 2.59 -13.38
CA ASP A 465 28.33 1.34 -13.41
C ASP A 465 28.68 0.81 -12.00
N THR A 466 28.25 1.47 -10.93
CA THR A 466 28.56 1.07 -9.55
C THR A 466 27.75 -0.15 -9.17
N GLU A 467 28.42 -1.29 -8.96
CA GLU A 467 27.81 -2.49 -8.40
C GLU A 467 27.83 -2.44 -6.87
N LEU A 468 26.67 -2.51 -6.25
CA LEU A 468 26.55 -2.60 -4.79
C LEU A 468 27.10 -3.96 -4.29
N THR A 469 27.80 -3.96 -3.18
CA THR A 469 28.11 -5.18 -2.44
C THR A 469 26.83 -5.82 -1.92
N GLN A 470 26.88 -7.10 -1.55
CA GLN A 470 25.72 -7.77 -0.95
C GLN A 470 25.27 -7.07 0.35
N GLU A 471 26.19 -6.56 1.14
CA GLU A 471 25.89 -5.81 2.37
C GLU A 471 25.18 -4.51 2.05
N GLN A 472 25.68 -3.74 1.09
CA GLN A 472 25.04 -2.49 0.62
C GLN A 472 23.66 -2.76 0.01
N TYR A 473 23.50 -3.85 -0.77
CA TYR A 473 22.20 -4.22 -1.31
C TYR A 473 21.18 -4.56 -0.22
N VAL A 474 21.59 -5.27 0.84
CA VAL A 474 20.72 -5.53 2.00
C VAL A 474 20.37 -4.25 2.74
N GLN A 475 21.29 -3.27 2.75
CA GLN A 475 21.12 -2.01 3.47
C GLN A 475 20.28 -0.99 2.68
N TYR A 476 20.41 -0.92 1.36
CA TYR A 476 19.82 0.13 0.53
C TYR A 476 18.84 -0.39 -0.54
N GLY A 477 18.77 -1.68 -0.76
CA GLY A 477 18.04 -2.24 -1.89
C GLY A 477 18.65 -1.77 -3.22
N SER A 478 17.79 -1.31 -4.12
CA SER A 478 18.16 -0.62 -5.37
C SER A 478 17.85 0.89 -5.32
N TYR A 479 17.60 1.42 -4.11
CA TYR A 479 17.25 2.81 -3.88
C TYR A 479 18.48 3.69 -3.64
N GLU A 480 18.27 5.00 -3.65
CA GLU A 480 19.34 5.97 -3.39
C GLU A 480 19.83 5.84 -1.92
N PRO A 481 21.13 5.54 -1.70
CA PRO A 481 21.62 5.21 -0.35
C PRO A 481 21.37 6.32 0.69
N LEU A 482 21.60 7.58 0.31
CA LEU A 482 21.38 8.71 1.22
C LEU A 482 19.92 8.81 1.66
N THR A 483 18.99 8.77 0.71
CA THR A 483 17.55 8.92 0.95
C THR A 483 16.99 7.79 1.80
N VAL A 484 17.29 6.54 1.45
CA VAL A 484 16.86 5.37 2.22
C VAL A 484 17.42 5.38 3.64
N THR A 485 18.66 5.86 3.84
CA THR A 485 19.23 5.97 5.19
C THR A 485 18.49 7.03 6.02
N ILE A 486 18.13 8.17 5.41
CA ILE A 486 17.34 9.22 6.08
C ILE A 486 15.99 8.65 6.52
N THR A 487 15.24 8.03 5.60
CA THR A 487 13.92 7.45 5.91
C THR A 487 14.03 6.35 6.98
N HIS A 488 15.03 5.47 6.90
CA HIS A 488 15.27 4.44 7.92
C HIS A 488 15.55 5.03 9.31
N ILE A 489 16.37 6.09 9.42
CA ILE A 489 16.64 6.73 10.69
C ILE A 489 15.35 7.32 11.27
N LEU A 490 14.57 8.04 10.45
CA LEU A 490 13.30 8.63 10.88
C LEU A 490 12.28 7.56 11.29
N ASN A 491 12.11 6.51 10.48
CA ASN A 491 11.22 5.39 10.78
C ASN A 491 11.59 4.73 12.12
N ASN A 492 12.88 4.40 12.30
CA ASN A 492 13.38 3.74 13.48
C ASN A 492 13.18 4.60 14.75
N LYS A 493 13.41 5.92 14.65
CA LYS A 493 13.12 6.87 15.72
C LYS A 493 11.62 7.00 16.02
N SER A 494 10.80 6.72 15.05
CA SER A 494 9.33 6.72 15.19
C SER A 494 8.76 5.39 15.71
N GLY A 495 9.59 4.34 15.78
CA GLY A 495 9.18 2.99 16.19
C GLY A 495 8.56 2.19 15.04
N ILE A 496 8.92 2.50 13.80
CA ILE A 496 8.55 1.76 12.59
C ILE A 496 9.80 1.05 12.03
N SER A 497 9.61 -0.12 11.45
CA SER A 497 10.64 -0.88 10.75
C SER A 497 10.11 -1.47 9.47
N PHE A 498 11.03 -1.70 8.52
CA PHE A 498 10.81 -2.47 7.31
C PHE A 498 11.82 -3.62 7.26
N THR A 499 11.42 -4.73 6.64
CA THR A 499 12.27 -5.94 6.52
C THR A 499 12.65 -6.25 5.08
N SER A 500 12.07 -5.56 4.11
CA SER A 500 12.24 -5.81 2.68
C SER A 500 12.12 -4.52 1.87
N TYR A 501 12.65 -4.55 0.66
CA TYR A 501 12.37 -3.57 -0.40
C TYR A 501 11.44 -4.16 -1.48
N SER A 502 10.79 -5.27 -1.15
CA SER A 502 9.95 -6.03 -2.07
C SER A 502 8.67 -6.46 -1.36
N HIS A 503 7.78 -7.11 -2.10
CA HIS A 503 6.54 -7.65 -1.57
C HIS A 503 6.79 -8.75 -0.54
N THR A 504 5.84 -8.94 0.36
CA THR A 504 5.84 -10.02 1.34
C THR A 504 4.59 -10.90 1.22
N GLY A 505 4.59 -12.03 1.93
CA GLY A 505 3.48 -13.00 1.90
C GLY A 505 2.42 -12.78 2.97
N LEU A 506 2.25 -11.54 3.47
CA LEU A 506 1.21 -11.25 4.44
C LEU A 506 -0.17 -11.19 3.77
N PRO A 507 -1.25 -11.65 4.46
CA PRO A 507 -2.61 -11.47 3.97
C PRO A 507 -3.02 -10.00 4.03
N VAL A 508 -3.96 -9.61 3.19
CA VAL A 508 -4.56 -8.28 3.20
C VAL A 508 -5.92 -8.27 3.86
N ALA A 509 -6.34 -7.13 4.39
CA ALA A 509 -7.69 -6.93 4.89
C ALA A 509 -8.66 -6.71 3.72
N VAL A 510 -9.92 -7.11 3.89
CA VAL A 510 -11.02 -6.78 2.99
C VAL A 510 -12.13 -6.16 3.83
N PHE A 511 -12.35 -4.86 3.70
CA PHE A 511 -13.43 -4.15 4.37
C PHE A 511 -14.60 -4.00 3.41
N ALA A 512 -15.83 -4.27 3.90
CA ALA A 512 -17.02 -4.18 3.07
C ALA A 512 -18.16 -3.42 3.76
N LYS A 513 -18.89 -2.63 2.96
CA LYS A 513 -20.06 -1.87 3.39
C LYS A 513 -21.10 -1.82 2.30
N GLY A 514 -22.33 -2.20 2.63
CA GLY A 514 -23.49 -2.07 1.74
C GLY A 514 -24.08 -3.41 1.29
N VAL A 515 -24.66 -3.43 0.10
CA VAL A 515 -25.42 -4.57 -0.43
C VAL A 515 -24.52 -5.79 -0.60
N GLY A 516 -24.82 -6.91 0.07
CA GLY A 516 -24.07 -8.17 -0.02
C GLY A 516 -22.74 -8.15 0.72
N GLN A 517 -22.50 -7.17 1.60
CA GLN A 517 -21.24 -7.05 2.36
C GLN A 517 -20.87 -8.30 3.14
N GLU A 518 -21.84 -9.11 3.58
CA GLU A 518 -21.66 -10.32 4.37
C GLU A 518 -20.89 -11.44 3.64
N LEU A 519 -20.83 -11.42 2.32
CA LEU A 519 -20.06 -12.40 1.54
C LEU A 519 -18.54 -12.22 1.70
N PHE A 520 -18.11 -11.04 2.11
CA PHE A 520 -16.69 -10.71 2.25
C PHE A 520 -16.14 -10.97 3.66
N GLU A 521 -16.88 -11.68 4.52
CA GLU A 521 -16.42 -12.11 5.84
C GLU A 521 -15.48 -13.32 5.76
N GLY A 522 -14.57 -13.44 6.74
CA GLY A 522 -13.76 -14.64 6.92
C GLY A 522 -12.34 -14.53 6.38
N TYR A 523 -11.69 -15.68 6.20
CA TYR A 523 -10.32 -15.80 5.71
C TYR A 523 -10.31 -16.71 4.49
N TYR A 524 -9.93 -16.17 3.33
CA TYR A 524 -10.09 -16.82 2.03
C TYR A 524 -8.95 -16.47 1.07
N ASP A 525 -8.98 -17.05 -0.11
CA ASP A 525 -8.09 -16.71 -1.22
C ASP A 525 -8.58 -15.43 -1.91
N ASN A 526 -7.69 -14.53 -2.35
CA ASN A 526 -8.09 -13.26 -2.98
C ASN A 526 -8.95 -13.43 -4.25
N THR A 527 -8.92 -14.62 -4.88
CA THR A 527 -9.82 -14.96 -5.99
C THR A 527 -11.30 -14.96 -5.58
N GLN A 528 -11.59 -15.17 -4.29
CA GLN A 528 -12.96 -15.20 -3.77
C GLN A 528 -13.66 -13.84 -3.96
N VAL A 529 -12.94 -12.73 -3.89
CA VAL A 529 -13.50 -11.39 -4.13
C VAL A 529 -14.19 -11.30 -5.50
N TYR A 530 -13.56 -11.88 -6.52
CA TYR A 530 -14.19 -11.97 -7.85
C TYR A 530 -15.45 -12.83 -7.83
N PHE A 531 -15.40 -14.02 -7.20
CA PHE A 531 -16.54 -14.94 -7.19
C PHE A 531 -17.73 -14.34 -6.43
N ASP A 532 -17.49 -13.65 -5.33
CA ASP A 532 -18.53 -12.98 -4.55
C ASP A 532 -19.16 -11.82 -5.35
N LEU A 533 -18.35 -11.03 -6.04
CA LEU A 533 -18.83 -9.98 -6.95
C LEU A 533 -19.65 -10.57 -8.13
N ALA A 534 -19.18 -11.67 -8.71
CA ALA A 534 -19.88 -12.34 -9.81
C ALA A 534 -21.22 -12.93 -9.36
N GLU A 535 -21.27 -13.54 -8.15
CA GLU A 535 -22.51 -14.05 -7.54
C GLU A 535 -23.50 -12.91 -7.29
N LEU A 536 -23.07 -11.84 -6.59
CA LEU A 536 -23.91 -10.68 -6.26
C LEU A 536 -24.50 -10.00 -7.52
N THR A 537 -23.71 -9.90 -8.56
CA THR A 537 -24.12 -9.23 -9.79
C THR A 537 -24.80 -10.18 -10.77
N GLY A 538 -24.71 -11.49 -10.57
CA GLY A 538 -25.26 -12.51 -11.44
C GLY A 538 -24.65 -12.45 -12.83
N VAL A 539 -23.33 -12.20 -12.94
CA VAL A 539 -22.56 -12.33 -14.19
C VAL A 539 -21.89 -13.71 -14.24
N ALA A 540 -21.87 -14.31 -15.44
CA ALA A 540 -21.39 -15.69 -15.62
C ALA A 540 -19.97 -15.75 -16.23
#